data_fb874af9c7ec348415185d9c611730c4
#
_entry.id   fb874af9c7ec348415185d9c611730c4
#
_cell.length_a   1.000
_cell.length_b   1.000
_cell.length_c   1.000
_cell.angle_alpha   90.00
_cell.angle_beta   90.00
_cell.angle_gamma   90.00
#
_symmetry.space_group_name_H-M   'P 1'
#
loop_
_entity.id
_entity.type
_entity.pdbx_description
1 polymer ?
#
loop_
_entity_poly.entity_id
_entity_poly.type
_entity_poly.pdbx_seq_one_letter_code
_entity_poly.pdbx_strand_id
1 'polypeptide(L)'
;MNRRIVIAGASATLLGLAAQPTVAQTSSLATLIAAAKAEGSVVIDGPPNAAAREGLLTGFQREYGIPVSYIDSGSSSSSARIRAERAAGKYVLDVFLSGADAACLTFLPSGWLDRIEPVLAAPDVLDKSKWRDGHLWWEDDAHTILRVLNTVAPGIAVNTKLVGRGETRTWKSLLDPKWQGKIIAKDPLTYGAGSQVDSYLYLTFGPDYVKKLYQDQKPVLSRNGRQAMQWLAEGSYPILLGPDASEMINFKNLGYQIEAVLPNDGPSMLTGGWGLVCLMNKAPHPNAAKLFVNYFAGRAGQEVFANANQSVSLRSDVKYTGVPGYLFPQRGTKYIDTSDWKFVTETHQATQAKVQALLGN
;
A
#
# COMPACT_ATOMS: atom_id res chain seq x y z
N MET A 1 -9.23 -85.45 -19.65
CA MET A 1 -10.41 -84.57 -19.85
C MET A 1 -10.01 -83.22 -19.37
N ASN A 2 -9.56 -82.33 -20.32
CA ASN A 2 -9.08 -80.99 -20.05
C ASN A 2 -10.18 -80.01 -20.39
N ARG A 3 -10.68 -79.22 -19.42
CA ARG A 3 -11.54 -78.08 -19.64
C ARG A 3 -10.68 -76.79 -19.68
N ARG A 4 -10.61 -76.21 -20.84
CA ARG A 4 -10.05 -74.81 -21.00
C ARG A 4 -11.07 -73.79 -20.57
N ILE A 5 -10.68 -72.94 -19.63
CA ILE A 5 -11.43 -71.74 -19.26
C ILE A 5 -10.91 -70.61 -20.13
N VAL A 6 -11.84 -69.98 -20.90
CA VAL A 6 -11.59 -68.73 -21.64
C VAL A 6 -11.92 -67.56 -20.72
N ILE A 7 -10.94 -66.74 -20.44
CA ILE A 7 -11.16 -65.45 -19.73
C ILE A 7 -11.31 -64.35 -20.78
N ALA A 8 -12.51 -63.82 -20.87
CA ALA A 8 -12.77 -62.63 -21.66
C ALA A 8 -12.31 -61.37 -20.89
N GLY A 9 -11.30 -60.69 -21.43
CA GLY A 9 -10.84 -59.42 -20.89
C GLY A 9 -11.80 -58.27 -21.28
N ALA A 10 -12.44 -57.64 -20.30
CA ALA A 10 -13.17 -56.43 -20.47
C ALA A 10 -12.21 -55.24 -20.28
N SER A 11 -11.91 -54.54 -21.37
CA SER A 11 -11.18 -53.26 -21.36
C SER A 11 -12.10 -52.17 -20.84
N ALA A 12 -11.93 -51.74 -19.62
CA ALA A 12 -12.60 -50.54 -19.08
C ALA A 12 -11.85 -49.30 -19.54
N THR A 13 -12.46 -48.57 -20.48
CA THR A 13 -12.00 -47.25 -20.91
C THR A 13 -12.32 -46.25 -19.78
N LEU A 14 -11.30 -45.82 -19.02
CA LEU A 14 -11.40 -44.73 -18.08
C LEU A 14 -11.50 -43.40 -18.89
N LEU A 15 -12.70 -42.92 -19.08
CA LEU A 15 -12.93 -41.51 -19.46
C LEU A 15 -12.58 -40.65 -18.23
N GLY A 16 -11.41 -40.00 -18.27
CA GLY A 16 -11.03 -38.98 -17.30
C GLY A 16 -11.98 -37.78 -17.43
N LEU A 17 -12.87 -37.60 -16.46
CA LEU A 17 -13.55 -36.33 -16.27
C LEU A 17 -12.48 -35.30 -15.85
N ALA A 18 -12.04 -34.49 -16.81
CA ALA A 18 -11.34 -33.25 -16.49
C ALA A 18 -12.33 -32.33 -15.74
N ALA A 19 -12.11 -32.20 -14.44
CA ALA A 19 -12.85 -31.23 -13.62
C ALA A 19 -12.68 -29.85 -14.23
N GLN A 20 -13.78 -29.20 -14.56
CA GLN A 20 -13.82 -27.84 -15.11
C GLN A 20 -13.88 -26.83 -13.95
N PRO A 21 -12.75 -26.34 -13.41
CA PRO A 21 -12.75 -25.34 -12.32
C PRO A 21 -13.28 -23.97 -12.80
N THR A 22 -13.25 -23.72 -14.11
CA THR A 22 -13.60 -22.43 -14.73
C THR A 22 -15.12 -22.11 -14.65
N VAL A 23 -15.97 -23.10 -14.76
CA VAL A 23 -17.44 -22.88 -14.75
C VAL A 23 -17.95 -22.57 -13.35
N ALA A 24 -17.41 -23.23 -12.33
CA ALA A 24 -17.80 -23.01 -10.95
C ALA A 24 -17.38 -21.63 -10.43
N GLN A 25 -16.17 -21.15 -10.81
CA GLN A 25 -15.69 -19.81 -10.46
C GLN A 25 -16.47 -18.70 -11.18
N THR A 26 -16.79 -18.89 -12.45
CA THR A 26 -17.58 -17.92 -13.22
C THR A 26 -19.01 -17.79 -12.66
N SER A 27 -19.63 -18.87 -12.25
CA SER A 27 -20.95 -18.82 -11.60
C SER A 27 -20.88 -18.14 -10.21
N SER A 28 -19.79 -18.33 -9.48
CA SER A 28 -19.56 -17.66 -8.19
C SER A 28 -19.41 -16.15 -8.35
N LEU A 29 -18.63 -15.67 -9.34
CA LEU A 29 -18.49 -14.23 -9.61
C LEU A 29 -19.81 -13.62 -10.11
N ALA A 30 -20.55 -14.29 -10.98
CA ALA A 30 -21.85 -13.81 -11.45
C ALA A 30 -22.87 -13.69 -10.32
N THR A 31 -22.88 -14.64 -9.40
CA THR A 31 -23.73 -14.59 -8.20
C THR A 31 -23.34 -13.41 -7.32
N LEU A 32 -22.04 -13.18 -7.11
CA LEU A 32 -21.53 -12.04 -6.35
C LEU A 32 -21.93 -10.70 -6.98
N ILE A 33 -21.81 -10.57 -8.31
CA ILE A 33 -22.23 -9.37 -9.04
C ILE A 33 -23.72 -9.09 -8.85
N ALA A 34 -24.57 -10.10 -8.96
CA ALA A 34 -26.01 -9.94 -8.77
C ALA A 34 -26.35 -9.48 -7.34
N ALA A 35 -25.74 -10.09 -6.33
CA ALA A 35 -25.93 -9.72 -4.93
C ALA A 35 -25.41 -8.31 -4.63
N ALA A 36 -24.25 -7.93 -5.15
CA ALA A 36 -23.68 -6.60 -5.01
C ALA A 36 -24.55 -5.51 -5.65
N LYS A 37 -25.12 -5.79 -6.84
CA LYS A 37 -26.08 -4.88 -7.49
C LYS A 37 -27.36 -4.69 -6.66
N ALA A 38 -27.83 -5.71 -5.97
CA ALA A 38 -28.99 -5.61 -5.10
C ALA A 38 -28.73 -4.72 -3.85
N GLU A 39 -27.47 -4.64 -3.37
CA GLU A 39 -27.05 -3.73 -2.30
C GLU A 39 -26.95 -2.27 -2.77
N GLY A 40 -26.67 -2.04 -4.03
CA GLY A 40 -26.82 -0.77 -4.74
C GLY A 40 -25.70 0.26 -4.51
N SER A 41 -24.77 0.06 -3.57
CA SER A 41 -23.63 0.96 -3.33
C SER A 41 -22.46 0.27 -2.63
N VAL A 42 -21.30 0.92 -2.60
CA VAL A 42 -20.16 0.53 -1.76
C VAL A 42 -19.49 1.77 -1.19
N VAL A 43 -19.06 1.73 0.06
CA VAL A 43 -18.35 2.81 0.75
C VAL A 43 -16.90 2.44 0.96
N ILE A 44 -15.99 3.25 0.43
CA ILE A 44 -14.55 3.02 0.46
C ILE A 44 -13.86 4.20 1.14
N ASP A 45 -12.91 3.92 2.00
CA ASP A 45 -11.95 4.90 2.50
C ASP A 45 -10.59 4.62 1.87
N GLY A 46 -9.89 5.66 1.41
CA GLY A 46 -8.60 5.52 0.76
C GLY A 46 -7.80 6.84 0.73
N PRO A 47 -6.67 6.85 0.00
CA PRO A 47 -5.78 8.00 -0.01
C PRO A 47 -6.48 9.29 -0.48
N PRO A 48 -6.07 10.46 0.06
CA PRO A 48 -6.57 11.77 -0.38
C PRO A 48 -5.95 12.15 -1.74
N ASN A 49 -6.22 11.33 -2.75
CA ASN A 49 -5.74 11.48 -4.13
C ASN A 49 -6.95 11.55 -5.08
N ALA A 50 -7.19 12.72 -5.65
CA ALA A 50 -8.35 12.95 -6.52
C ALA A 50 -8.36 12.04 -7.75
N ALA A 51 -7.20 11.81 -8.39
CA ALA A 51 -7.11 10.94 -9.57
C ALA A 51 -7.40 9.47 -9.22
N ALA A 52 -6.90 8.98 -8.08
CA ALA A 52 -7.20 7.63 -7.60
C ALA A 52 -8.70 7.49 -7.28
N ARG A 53 -9.27 8.45 -6.57
CA ARG A 53 -10.70 8.50 -6.26
C ARG A 53 -11.54 8.44 -7.54
N GLU A 54 -11.35 9.41 -8.42
CA GLU A 54 -12.13 9.52 -9.67
C GLU A 54 -12.01 8.26 -10.54
N GLY A 55 -10.78 7.76 -10.69
CA GLY A 55 -10.53 6.57 -11.49
C GLY A 55 -11.18 5.31 -10.92
N LEU A 56 -11.14 5.10 -9.59
CA LEU A 56 -11.80 3.97 -8.93
C LEU A 56 -13.33 4.08 -9.02
N LEU A 57 -13.89 5.27 -8.75
CA LEU A 57 -15.34 5.50 -8.86
C LEU A 57 -15.81 5.19 -10.28
N THR A 58 -15.21 5.85 -11.26
CA THR A 58 -15.60 5.72 -12.67
C THR A 58 -15.38 4.32 -13.19
N GLY A 59 -14.25 3.68 -12.85
CA GLY A 59 -13.91 2.34 -13.30
C GLY A 59 -14.87 1.28 -12.78
N PHE A 60 -15.09 1.25 -11.47
CA PHE A 60 -16.01 0.29 -10.84
C PHE A 60 -17.46 0.49 -11.28
N GLN A 61 -17.94 1.75 -11.28
CA GLN A 61 -19.29 2.07 -11.73
C GLN A 61 -19.52 1.72 -13.20
N ARG A 62 -18.54 1.97 -14.09
CA ARG A 62 -18.63 1.61 -15.50
C ARG A 62 -18.72 0.11 -15.71
N GLU A 63 -17.96 -0.68 -14.92
CA GLU A 63 -17.91 -2.13 -15.09
C GLU A 63 -19.14 -2.83 -14.49
N TYR A 64 -19.60 -2.39 -13.33
CA TYR A 64 -20.65 -3.09 -12.58
C TYR A 64 -21.96 -2.31 -12.44
N GLY A 65 -21.98 -1.02 -12.74
CA GLY A 65 -23.16 -0.16 -12.57
C GLY A 65 -23.46 0.19 -11.11
N ILE A 66 -22.52 -0.04 -10.18
CA ILE A 66 -22.67 0.21 -8.75
C ILE A 66 -21.93 1.50 -8.38
N PRO A 67 -22.62 2.51 -7.81
CA PRO A 67 -21.97 3.74 -7.35
C PRO A 67 -21.04 3.48 -6.15
N VAL A 68 -19.95 4.24 -6.12
CA VAL A 68 -18.96 4.22 -5.04
C VAL A 68 -19.02 5.51 -4.25
N SER A 69 -19.21 5.42 -2.94
CA SER A 69 -18.97 6.54 -2.01
C SER A 69 -17.53 6.46 -1.52
N TYR A 70 -16.75 7.50 -1.74
CA TYR A 70 -15.34 7.53 -1.39
C TYR A 70 -15.05 8.55 -0.31
N ILE A 71 -14.44 8.10 0.78
CA ILE A 71 -13.96 8.94 1.88
C ILE A 71 -12.46 9.12 1.69
N ASP A 72 -12.03 10.36 1.47
CA ASP A 72 -10.62 10.69 1.30
C ASP A 72 -10.04 11.28 2.60
N SER A 73 -9.20 10.51 3.27
CA SER A 73 -8.51 11.00 4.46
C SER A 73 -7.18 10.29 4.69
N GLY A 74 -6.30 10.92 5.48
CA GLY A 74 -5.05 10.27 5.88
C GLY A 74 -5.30 9.11 6.84
N SER A 75 -4.46 8.06 6.81
CA SER A 75 -4.63 6.83 7.59
C SER A 75 -4.87 7.06 9.08
N SER A 76 -4.21 8.05 9.69
CA SER A 76 -4.41 8.40 11.11
C SER A 76 -5.80 8.96 11.38
N SER A 77 -6.29 9.86 10.50
CA SER A 77 -7.63 10.45 10.61
C SER A 77 -8.71 9.42 10.38
N SER A 78 -8.57 8.56 9.35
CA SER A 78 -9.47 7.44 9.09
C SER A 78 -9.53 6.49 10.28
N SER A 79 -8.38 6.11 10.84
CA SER A 79 -8.33 5.21 12.00
C SER A 79 -9.04 5.78 13.22
N ALA A 80 -8.87 7.08 13.49
CA ALA A 80 -9.55 7.75 14.60
C ALA A 80 -11.08 7.81 14.39
N ARG A 81 -11.53 8.17 13.18
CA ARG A 81 -12.94 8.20 12.80
C ARG A 81 -13.60 6.83 12.92
N ILE A 82 -12.99 5.80 12.29
CA ILE A 82 -13.54 4.44 12.29
C ILE A 82 -13.61 3.87 13.71
N ARG A 83 -12.63 4.17 14.56
CA ARG A 83 -12.65 3.80 15.98
C ARG A 83 -13.84 4.43 16.70
N ALA A 84 -14.08 5.72 16.49
CA ALA A 84 -15.21 6.43 17.10
C ALA A 84 -16.57 5.91 16.60
N GLU A 85 -16.71 5.68 15.30
CA GLU A 85 -17.89 5.09 14.69
C GLU A 85 -18.23 3.73 15.29
N ARG A 86 -17.22 2.84 15.35
CA ARG A 86 -17.40 1.48 15.90
C ARG A 86 -17.68 1.46 17.40
N ALA A 87 -17.07 2.37 18.17
CA ALA A 87 -17.39 2.54 19.58
C ALA A 87 -18.84 2.98 19.81
N ALA A 88 -19.40 3.74 18.86
CA ALA A 88 -20.83 4.13 18.85
C ALA A 88 -21.75 3.09 18.20
N GLY A 89 -21.25 1.88 17.87
CA GLY A 89 -22.02 0.83 17.19
C GLY A 89 -22.36 1.13 15.74
N LYS A 90 -21.68 2.11 15.12
CA LYS A 90 -21.90 2.50 13.72
C LYS A 90 -20.89 1.79 12.81
N TYR A 91 -21.37 1.22 11.74
CA TYR A 91 -20.60 0.53 10.71
C TYR A 91 -20.91 1.18 9.37
N VAL A 92 -20.03 2.04 8.88
CA VAL A 92 -20.26 2.88 7.69
C VAL A 92 -19.39 2.42 6.52
N LEU A 93 -18.24 1.83 6.82
CA LEU A 93 -17.22 1.52 5.84
C LEU A 93 -17.29 0.06 5.39
N ASP A 94 -17.17 -0.16 4.07
CA ASP A 94 -17.13 -1.49 3.46
C ASP A 94 -15.70 -1.97 3.20
N VAL A 95 -14.86 -1.09 2.60
CA VAL A 95 -13.45 -1.41 2.26
C VAL A 95 -12.55 -0.25 2.66
N PHE A 96 -11.40 -0.60 3.26
CA PHE A 96 -10.35 0.37 3.56
C PHE A 96 -9.08 0.08 2.75
N LEU A 97 -8.68 1.06 1.94
CA LEU A 97 -7.38 1.07 1.25
C LEU A 97 -6.38 1.78 2.15
N SER A 98 -5.49 1.01 2.77
CA SER A 98 -4.73 1.41 3.95
C SER A 98 -3.23 1.48 3.69
N GLY A 99 -2.53 2.18 4.61
CA GLY A 99 -1.12 1.93 4.90
C GLY A 99 -0.96 0.82 5.95
N ALA A 100 0.25 0.27 6.03
CA ALA A 100 0.56 -0.89 6.86
C ALA A 100 0.31 -0.65 8.36
N ASP A 101 0.64 0.53 8.88
CA ASP A 101 0.46 0.84 10.30
C ASP A 101 -1.02 0.76 10.72
N ALA A 102 -1.93 1.32 9.93
CA ALA A 102 -3.35 1.28 10.25
C ALA A 102 -3.92 -0.12 10.13
N ALA A 103 -3.60 -0.85 9.06
CA ALA A 103 -4.07 -2.21 8.84
C ALA A 103 -3.55 -3.18 9.91
N CYS A 104 -2.23 -3.21 10.12
CA CYS A 104 -1.58 -4.22 10.95
C CYS A 104 -1.60 -3.88 12.45
N LEU A 105 -1.49 -2.59 12.83
CA LEU A 105 -1.40 -2.18 14.24
C LEU A 105 -2.73 -1.69 14.83
N THR A 106 -3.73 -1.40 14.01
CA THR A 106 -5.02 -0.92 14.49
C THR A 106 -6.16 -1.87 14.13
N PHE A 107 -6.39 -2.14 12.86
CA PHE A 107 -7.62 -2.80 12.42
C PHE A 107 -7.61 -4.30 12.69
N LEU A 108 -6.50 -4.97 12.37
CA LEU A 108 -6.39 -6.41 12.61
C LEU A 108 -6.44 -6.75 14.11
N PRO A 109 -5.64 -6.12 15.01
CA PRO A 109 -5.73 -6.41 16.45
C PRO A 109 -7.09 -6.07 17.07
N SER A 110 -7.83 -5.13 16.46
CA SER A 110 -9.19 -4.79 16.90
C SER A 110 -10.26 -5.78 16.46
N GLY A 111 -9.92 -6.78 15.63
CA GLY A 111 -10.86 -7.74 15.08
C GLY A 111 -11.87 -7.11 14.12
N TRP A 112 -11.46 -6.10 13.34
CA TRP A 112 -12.37 -5.35 12.46
C TRP A 112 -12.35 -5.81 11.01
N LEU A 113 -11.54 -6.80 10.68
CA LEU A 113 -11.32 -7.28 9.32
C LEU A 113 -11.95 -8.66 9.10
N ASP A 114 -12.51 -8.86 7.92
CA ASP A 114 -12.90 -10.16 7.40
C ASP A 114 -11.82 -10.74 6.49
N ARG A 115 -11.83 -12.07 6.32
CA ARG A 115 -10.91 -12.76 5.42
C ARG A 115 -11.21 -12.40 3.97
N ILE A 116 -10.16 -12.03 3.22
CA ILE A 116 -10.25 -11.69 1.80
C ILE A 116 -10.13 -12.94 0.92
N GLU A 117 -9.25 -13.87 1.25
CA GLU A 117 -8.99 -15.04 0.40
C GLU A 117 -10.25 -15.79 -0.05
N PRO A 118 -11.21 -16.15 0.83
CA PRO A 118 -12.38 -16.93 0.42
C PRO A 118 -13.38 -16.14 -0.43
N VAL A 119 -13.23 -14.83 -0.55
CA VAL A 119 -14.14 -13.98 -1.34
C VAL A 119 -13.58 -13.60 -2.69
N LEU A 120 -12.34 -13.99 -2.99
CA LEU A 120 -11.75 -13.80 -4.31
C LEU A 120 -12.37 -14.77 -5.31
N ALA A 121 -12.99 -14.23 -6.36
CA ALA A 121 -13.72 -14.99 -7.36
C ALA A 121 -13.35 -14.58 -8.80
N ALA A 122 -12.71 -13.42 -8.98
CA ALA A 122 -12.30 -12.94 -10.31
C ALA A 122 -11.14 -13.79 -10.85
N PRO A 123 -11.28 -14.42 -12.03
CA PRO A 123 -10.28 -15.34 -12.58
C PRO A 123 -8.91 -14.69 -12.78
N ASP A 124 -8.86 -13.41 -13.15
CA ASP A 124 -7.61 -12.69 -13.35
C ASP A 124 -6.89 -12.38 -12.02
N VAL A 125 -7.61 -12.26 -10.91
CA VAL A 125 -7.05 -12.11 -9.56
C VAL A 125 -6.48 -13.44 -9.06
N LEU A 126 -7.17 -14.55 -9.35
CA LEU A 126 -6.77 -15.89 -8.94
C LEU A 126 -5.63 -16.46 -9.77
N ASP A 127 -5.37 -15.90 -10.95
CA ASP A 127 -4.23 -16.30 -11.81
C ASP A 127 -2.90 -15.83 -11.19
N LYS A 128 -2.26 -16.73 -10.46
CA LYS A 128 -0.98 -16.48 -9.78
C LYS A 128 0.13 -16.03 -10.73
N SER A 129 0.07 -16.38 -12.03
CA SER A 129 1.06 -15.97 -13.02
C SER A 129 1.07 -14.46 -13.28
N LYS A 130 -0.01 -13.77 -12.90
CA LYS A 130 -0.15 -12.31 -13.00
C LYS A 130 0.42 -11.58 -11.80
N TRP A 131 0.81 -12.29 -10.76
CA TRP A 131 1.38 -11.69 -9.55
C TRP A 131 2.88 -11.89 -9.51
N ARG A 132 3.59 -10.91 -8.96
CA ARG A 132 5.04 -11.02 -8.72
C ARG A 132 5.31 -12.24 -7.85
N ASP A 133 6.35 -12.97 -8.18
CA ASP A 133 6.78 -14.19 -7.50
C ASP A 133 5.73 -15.32 -7.50
N GLY A 134 4.66 -15.22 -8.30
CA GLY A 134 3.68 -16.27 -8.52
C GLY A 134 2.70 -16.50 -7.38
N HIS A 135 2.48 -15.51 -6.52
CA HIS A 135 1.52 -15.62 -5.41
C HIS A 135 0.87 -14.27 -5.07
N LEU A 136 -0.29 -14.32 -4.42
CA LEU A 136 -0.90 -13.15 -3.78
C LEU A 136 -0.10 -12.81 -2.51
N TRP A 137 0.04 -11.53 -2.24
CA TRP A 137 0.83 -11.03 -1.12
C TRP A 137 -0.07 -10.74 0.08
N TRP A 138 0.01 -11.61 1.08
CA TRP A 138 -0.72 -11.48 2.33
C TRP A 138 0.18 -10.91 3.42
N GLU A 139 -0.33 -9.93 4.17
CA GLU A 139 0.42 -9.38 5.31
C GLU A 139 0.21 -10.18 6.59
N ASP A 140 -0.84 -11.00 6.65
CA ASP A 140 -1.17 -11.82 7.82
C ASP A 140 -1.52 -13.26 7.44
N ASP A 141 -1.29 -14.19 8.35
CA ASP A 141 -1.55 -15.63 8.14
C ASP A 141 -3.04 -15.94 7.95
N ALA A 142 -3.93 -15.08 8.47
CA ALA A 142 -5.37 -15.24 8.31
C ALA A 142 -5.90 -14.77 6.95
N HIS A 143 -5.05 -14.15 6.12
CA HIS A 143 -5.39 -13.58 4.81
C HIS A 143 -6.51 -12.53 4.88
N THR A 144 -6.42 -11.64 5.85
CA THR A 144 -7.35 -10.51 6.03
C THR A 144 -6.84 -9.21 5.42
N ILE A 145 -5.54 -9.11 5.15
CA ILE A 145 -4.89 -7.95 4.54
C ILE A 145 -4.18 -8.39 3.26
N LEU A 146 -4.72 -7.98 2.10
CA LEU A 146 -4.10 -8.22 0.81
C LEU A 146 -3.25 -7.01 0.40
N ARG A 147 -1.97 -7.23 0.17
CA ARG A 147 -1.07 -6.22 -0.37
C ARG A 147 -1.05 -6.27 -1.89
N VAL A 148 -1.23 -5.13 -2.53
CA VAL A 148 -1.29 -5.01 -3.99
C VAL A 148 -0.23 -4.08 -4.58
N LEU A 149 0.47 -3.29 -3.76
CA LEU A 149 1.55 -2.40 -4.19
C LEU A 149 2.87 -2.73 -3.49
N ASN A 150 3.98 -2.51 -4.19
CA ASN A 150 5.33 -2.57 -3.63
C ASN A 150 6.27 -1.65 -4.42
N THR A 151 6.54 -0.48 -3.88
CA THR A 151 7.21 0.63 -4.55
C THR A 151 8.49 0.99 -3.82
N VAL A 152 9.54 1.38 -4.54
CA VAL A 152 10.72 1.97 -3.92
C VAL A 152 10.34 3.34 -3.35
N ALA A 153 10.50 3.50 -2.03
CA ALA A 153 10.22 4.77 -1.36
C ALA A 153 11.43 5.70 -1.47
N PRO A 154 11.28 6.91 -2.04
CA PRO A 154 12.31 7.94 -1.96
C PRO A 154 12.54 8.33 -0.50
N GLY A 155 13.79 8.26 -0.05
CA GLY A 155 14.11 8.65 1.32
C GLY A 155 14.07 10.15 1.53
N ILE A 156 14.43 10.91 0.49
CA ILE A 156 14.61 12.35 0.54
C ILE A 156 14.02 12.97 -0.74
N ALA A 157 13.43 14.16 -0.62
CA ALA A 157 13.18 15.05 -1.75
C ALA A 157 13.91 16.37 -1.53
N VAL A 158 14.40 16.98 -2.60
CA VAL A 158 15.13 18.24 -2.56
C VAL A 158 14.56 19.27 -3.54
N ASN A 159 14.62 20.54 -3.17
CA ASN A 159 14.43 21.63 -4.11
C ASN A 159 15.76 21.91 -4.81
N THR A 160 15.84 21.62 -6.11
CA THR A 160 17.10 21.70 -6.88
C THR A 160 17.63 23.10 -7.13
N LYS A 161 16.83 24.13 -6.83
CA LYS A 161 17.30 25.53 -6.82
C LYS A 161 18.13 25.85 -5.56
N LEU A 162 17.95 25.08 -4.49
CA LEU A 162 18.52 25.34 -3.16
C LEU A 162 19.56 24.31 -2.75
N VAL A 163 19.50 23.10 -3.35
CA VAL A 163 20.40 21.99 -3.05
C VAL A 163 21.20 21.64 -4.30
N GLY A 164 22.50 21.74 -4.22
CA GLY A 164 23.42 21.38 -5.29
C GLY A 164 23.39 19.87 -5.59
N ARG A 165 23.66 19.52 -6.84
CA ARG A 165 23.65 18.12 -7.27
C ARG A 165 24.63 17.29 -6.45
N GLY A 166 24.13 16.27 -5.77
CA GLY A 166 24.93 15.33 -4.99
C GLY A 166 25.14 15.70 -3.53
N GLU A 167 24.71 16.88 -3.06
CA GLU A 167 24.89 17.29 -1.66
C GLU A 167 24.10 16.44 -0.65
N THR A 168 23.05 15.76 -1.09
CA THR A 168 22.17 14.93 -0.24
C THR A 168 22.14 13.47 -0.70
N ARG A 169 23.22 12.97 -1.33
CA ARG A 169 23.30 11.59 -1.83
C ARG A 169 23.30 10.51 -0.77
N THR A 170 23.57 10.86 0.47
CA THR A 170 23.65 9.95 1.60
C THR A 170 22.77 10.45 2.73
N TRP A 171 22.29 9.55 3.55
CA TRP A 171 21.62 9.91 4.80
C TRP A 171 22.56 10.70 5.72
N LYS A 172 23.84 10.30 5.78
CA LYS A 172 24.85 10.98 6.61
C LYS A 172 25.07 12.42 6.20
N SER A 173 24.88 12.76 4.93
CA SER A 173 25.03 14.15 4.45
C SER A 173 23.99 15.12 5.05
N LEU A 174 22.88 14.61 5.58
CA LEU A 174 21.86 15.42 6.27
C LEU A 174 22.33 15.93 7.63
N LEU A 175 23.41 15.36 8.19
CA LEU A 175 23.99 15.81 9.44
C LEU A 175 25.01 16.96 9.27
N ASP A 176 25.22 17.44 8.05
CA ASP A 176 26.04 18.62 7.79
C ASP A 176 25.39 19.84 8.48
N PRO A 177 26.13 20.61 9.29
CA PRO A 177 25.62 21.80 10.01
C PRO A 177 24.93 22.83 9.12
N LYS A 178 25.26 22.88 7.82
CA LYS A 178 24.61 23.80 6.86
C LYS A 178 23.11 23.56 6.72
N TRP A 179 22.61 22.35 7.05
CA TRP A 179 21.21 21.96 6.97
C TRP A 179 20.41 22.19 8.26
N GLN A 180 21.05 22.69 9.33
CA GLN A 180 20.38 22.96 10.59
C GLN A 180 19.18 23.93 10.39
N GLY A 181 17.99 23.51 10.82
CA GLY A 181 16.73 24.24 10.67
C GLY A 181 16.20 24.30 9.22
N LYS A 182 16.80 23.56 8.28
CA LYS A 182 16.45 23.61 6.85
C LYS A 182 15.84 22.31 6.33
N ILE A 183 15.63 21.32 7.19
CA ILE A 183 15.03 20.04 6.83
C ILE A 183 13.58 20.03 7.30
N ILE A 184 12.67 19.58 6.44
CA ILE A 184 11.31 19.19 6.83
C ILE A 184 11.33 17.68 7.09
N ALA A 185 10.77 17.25 8.22
CA ALA A 185 10.48 15.86 8.49
C ALA A 185 8.98 15.68 8.73
N LYS A 186 8.41 14.55 8.34
CA LYS A 186 7.10 14.17 8.86
C LYS A 186 7.24 13.87 10.34
N ASP A 187 6.22 14.23 11.13
CA ASP A 187 6.24 14.00 12.57
C ASP A 187 6.44 12.51 12.87
N PRO A 188 7.57 12.12 13.50
CA PRO A 188 7.91 10.71 13.75
C PRO A 188 6.97 10.02 14.74
N LEU A 189 6.15 10.79 15.46
CA LEU A 189 5.21 10.28 16.45
C LEU A 189 3.83 9.98 15.88
N THR A 190 3.64 10.19 14.56
CA THR A 190 2.40 9.87 13.85
C THR A 190 2.59 8.66 12.94
N TYR A 191 1.56 7.82 12.81
CA TYR A 191 1.58 6.70 11.87
C TYR A 191 1.80 7.16 10.42
N GLY A 192 2.52 6.34 9.67
CA GLY A 192 2.75 6.52 8.24
C GLY A 192 4.20 6.76 7.86
N ALA A 193 4.43 7.35 6.70
CA ALA A 193 5.76 7.44 6.07
C ALA A 193 6.84 8.09 6.96
N GLY A 194 6.49 9.04 7.83
CA GLY A 194 7.44 9.67 8.76
C GLY A 194 8.02 8.67 9.74
N SER A 195 7.15 8.02 10.51
CA SER A 195 7.59 7.04 11.52
C SER A 195 8.29 5.83 10.93
N GLN A 196 7.94 5.43 9.71
CA GLN A 196 8.62 4.34 8.99
C GLN A 196 10.04 4.72 8.59
N VAL A 197 10.26 5.96 8.11
CA VAL A 197 11.61 6.47 7.80
C VAL A 197 12.47 6.52 9.06
N ASP A 198 11.93 6.95 10.19
CA ASP A 198 12.68 7.02 11.44
C ASP A 198 13.08 5.65 11.96
N SER A 199 12.18 4.66 11.84
CA SER A 199 12.50 3.28 12.18
C SER A 199 13.59 2.71 11.26
N TYR A 200 13.50 3.00 9.96
CA TYR A 200 14.54 2.65 9.00
C TYR A 200 15.90 3.29 9.39
N LEU A 201 15.91 4.59 9.69
CA LEU A 201 17.14 5.31 10.08
C LEU A 201 17.72 4.78 11.40
N TYR A 202 16.85 4.50 12.37
CA TYR A 202 17.27 3.91 13.64
C TYR A 202 17.93 2.55 13.46
N LEU A 203 17.34 1.69 12.63
CA LEU A 203 17.87 0.34 12.34
C LEU A 203 19.16 0.39 11.54
N THR A 204 19.24 1.29 10.57
CA THR A 204 20.35 1.34 9.63
C THR A 204 21.58 2.07 10.20
N PHE A 205 21.36 3.15 10.93
CA PHE A 205 22.43 4.05 11.40
C PHE A 205 22.51 4.18 12.93
N GLY A 206 21.57 3.59 13.64
CA GLY A 206 21.53 3.58 15.11
C GLY A 206 20.93 4.83 15.76
N PRO A 207 20.81 4.79 17.11
CA PRO A 207 20.16 5.85 17.89
C PRO A 207 20.87 7.20 17.80
N ASP A 208 22.21 7.21 17.74
CA ASP A 208 23.00 8.44 17.69
C ASP A 208 22.74 9.23 16.40
N TYR A 209 22.51 8.55 15.29
CA TYR A 209 22.14 9.21 14.04
C TYR A 209 20.78 9.90 14.17
N VAL A 210 19.77 9.19 14.66
CA VAL A 210 18.41 9.74 14.83
C VAL A 210 18.44 10.91 15.81
N LYS A 211 19.17 10.79 16.93
CA LYS A 211 19.35 11.86 17.89
C LYS A 211 19.95 13.11 17.25
N LYS A 212 21.06 12.98 16.51
CA LYS A 212 21.69 14.10 15.80
C LYS A 212 20.75 14.72 14.77
N LEU A 213 20.04 13.89 13.98
CA LEU A 213 19.10 14.38 12.98
C LEU A 213 17.99 15.27 13.59
N TYR A 214 17.45 14.90 14.76
CA TYR A 214 16.35 15.65 15.35
C TYR A 214 16.81 16.73 16.33
N GLN A 215 17.86 16.51 17.12
CA GLN A 215 18.30 17.45 18.13
C GLN A 215 19.31 18.48 17.59
N ASP A 216 20.24 18.07 16.74
CA ASP A 216 21.25 18.97 16.20
C ASP A 216 20.76 19.69 14.94
N GLN A 217 20.13 18.95 13.99
CA GLN A 217 19.61 19.54 12.75
C GLN A 217 18.28 20.27 12.94
N LYS A 218 17.52 19.97 14.01
CA LYS A 218 16.26 20.65 14.38
C LYS A 218 15.29 20.75 13.19
N PRO A 219 14.87 19.64 12.58
CA PRO A 219 13.97 19.68 11.45
C PRO A 219 12.62 20.27 11.85
N VAL A 220 11.97 20.91 10.88
CA VAL A 220 10.59 21.36 11.03
C VAL A 220 9.65 20.17 10.83
N LEU A 221 8.83 19.87 11.83
CA LEU A 221 7.92 18.73 11.81
C LEU A 221 6.58 19.10 11.19
N SER A 222 6.08 18.24 10.31
CA SER A 222 4.74 18.38 9.70
C SER A 222 3.96 17.08 9.78
N ARG A 223 2.68 17.16 10.18
CA ARG A 223 1.70 16.06 10.12
C ARG A 223 0.94 16.00 8.80
N ASN A 224 1.09 17.04 7.97
CA ASN A 224 0.43 17.16 6.69
C ASN A 224 1.47 17.04 5.56
N GLY A 225 1.46 15.90 4.86
CA GLY A 225 2.42 15.61 3.78
C GLY A 225 2.34 16.59 2.62
N ARG A 226 1.13 17.04 2.26
CA ARG A 226 0.94 18.04 1.19
C ARG A 226 1.51 19.40 1.56
N GLN A 227 1.29 19.86 2.79
CA GLN A 227 1.90 21.08 3.29
C GLN A 227 3.43 20.99 3.31
N ALA A 228 3.98 19.89 3.77
CA ALA A 228 5.43 19.64 3.77
C ALA A 228 6.00 19.72 2.33
N MET A 229 5.31 19.10 1.37
CA MET A 229 5.70 19.16 -0.04
C MET A 229 5.58 20.57 -0.62
N GLN A 230 4.56 21.32 -0.24
CA GLN A 230 4.39 22.72 -0.66
C GLN A 230 5.55 23.58 -0.15
N TRP A 231 5.94 23.48 1.11
CA TRP A 231 7.09 24.21 1.66
C TRP A 231 8.40 23.89 0.93
N LEU A 232 8.61 22.62 0.58
CA LEU A 232 9.75 22.21 -0.25
C LEU A 232 9.67 22.86 -1.64
N ALA A 233 8.52 22.77 -2.30
CA ALA A 233 8.30 23.25 -3.66
C ALA A 233 8.50 24.77 -3.78
N GLU A 234 7.96 25.52 -2.84
CA GLU A 234 8.09 26.98 -2.77
C GLU A 234 9.48 27.45 -2.34
N GLY A 235 10.33 26.53 -1.85
CA GLY A 235 11.70 26.83 -1.42
C GLY A 235 11.79 27.40 0.00
N SER A 236 10.75 27.28 0.80
CA SER A 236 10.81 27.63 2.24
C SER A 236 11.82 26.75 2.96
N TYR A 237 11.93 25.51 2.55
CA TYR A 237 12.93 24.54 3.03
C TYR A 237 13.50 23.75 1.85
N PRO A 238 14.81 23.52 1.83
CA PRO A 238 15.47 22.82 0.72
C PRO A 238 15.32 21.31 0.70
N ILE A 239 15.00 20.66 1.84
CA ILE A 239 15.02 19.20 2.00
C ILE A 239 13.76 18.73 2.71
N LEU A 240 13.16 17.64 2.22
CA LEU A 240 12.06 16.92 2.85
C LEU A 240 12.41 15.44 3.03
N LEU A 241 12.25 14.92 4.24
CA LEU A 241 12.39 13.50 4.57
C LEU A 241 11.09 12.75 4.32
N GLY A 242 11.19 11.55 3.75
CA GLY A 242 10.06 10.67 3.51
C GLY A 242 8.97 11.29 2.64
N PRO A 243 9.29 11.83 1.44
CA PRO A 243 8.30 12.43 0.57
C PRO A 243 7.27 11.40 0.11
N ASP A 244 6.05 11.84 -0.12
CA ASP A 244 5.07 11.07 -0.88
C ASP A 244 5.37 11.20 -2.38
N ALA A 245 5.54 10.06 -3.07
CA ALA A 245 5.95 10.05 -4.48
C ALA A 245 4.88 10.70 -5.38
N SER A 246 3.58 10.49 -5.09
CA SER A 246 2.51 11.04 -5.90
C SER A 246 2.43 12.57 -5.76
N GLU A 247 2.53 13.08 -4.54
CA GLU A 247 2.58 14.53 -4.29
C GLU A 247 3.81 15.16 -4.94
N MET A 248 4.97 14.53 -4.83
CA MET A 248 6.19 15.04 -5.46
C MET A 248 6.04 15.15 -6.98
N ILE A 249 5.47 14.13 -7.63
CA ILE A 249 5.25 14.15 -9.08
C ILE A 249 4.21 15.20 -9.47
N ASN A 250 3.15 15.35 -8.68
CA ASN A 250 2.16 16.41 -8.90
C ASN A 250 2.80 17.80 -8.89
N PHE A 251 3.64 18.11 -7.91
CA PHE A 251 4.35 19.38 -7.87
C PHE A 251 5.37 19.54 -9.01
N LYS A 252 6.05 18.46 -9.42
CA LYS A 252 6.91 18.49 -10.62
C LYS A 252 6.12 18.83 -11.88
N ASN A 253 4.95 18.26 -12.06
CA ASN A 253 4.07 18.51 -13.20
C ASN A 253 3.54 19.98 -13.21
N LEU A 254 3.45 20.61 -12.05
CA LEU A 254 3.17 22.04 -11.91
C LEU A 254 4.40 22.94 -12.19
N GLY A 255 5.55 22.37 -12.54
CA GLY A 255 6.77 23.09 -12.92
C GLY A 255 7.73 23.38 -11.77
N TYR A 256 7.46 22.88 -10.54
CA TYR A 256 8.40 23.03 -9.42
C TYR A 256 9.66 22.19 -9.61
N GLN A 257 10.79 22.75 -9.19
CA GLN A 257 12.10 22.15 -9.34
C GLN A 257 12.42 21.24 -8.13
N ILE A 258 11.83 20.03 -8.14
CA ILE A 258 11.95 19.04 -7.08
C ILE A 258 12.53 17.76 -7.65
N GLU A 259 13.44 17.11 -6.90
CA GLU A 259 13.96 15.79 -7.24
C GLU A 259 13.88 14.83 -6.06
N ALA A 260 13.60 13.55 -6.39
CA ALA A 260 13.76 12.44 -5.46
C ALA A 260 15.22 12.08 -5.31
N VAL A 261 15.63 11.80 -4.08
CA VAL A 261 16.95 11.23 -3.79
C VAL A 261 16.76 9.87 -3.14
N LEU A 262 17.45 8.88 -3.70
CA LEU A 262 17.62 7.56 -3.12
C LEU A 262 19.02 7.52 -2.49
N PRO A 263 19.15 7.71 -1.16
CA PRO A 263 20.47 7.70 -0.51
C PRO A 263 21.18 6.36 -0.70
N ASN A 264 22.47 6.40 -0.93
CA ASN A 264 23.27 5.23 -1.33
C ASN A 264 24.18 4.68 -0.22
N ASP A 265 24.04 5.15 1.01
CA ASP A 265 24.80 4.71 2.18
C ASP A 265 24.03 3.74 3.10
N GLY A 266 22.90 3.20 2.62
CA GLY A 266 22.11 2.18 3.28
C GLY A 266 21.26 1.39 2.28
N PRO A 267 20.53 0.34 2.73
CA PRO A 267 19.55 -0.34 1.90
C PRO A 267 18.48 0.63 1.39
N SER A 268 17.94 0.40 0.21
CA SER A 268 16.77 1.15 -0.24
C SER A 268 15.50 0.71 0.52
N MET A 269 14.50 1.58 0.59
CA MET A 269 13.22 1.25 1.22
C MET A 269 12.19 0.79 0.20
N LEU A 270 11.40 -0.21 0.57
CA LEU A 270 10.14 -0.55 -0.11
C LEU A 270 8.97 -0.15 0.75
N THR A 271 7.86 0.16 0.11
CA THR A 271 6.59 0.47 0.78
C THR A 271 5.41 -0.05 -0.03
N GLY A 272 4.42 -0.59 0.65
CA GLY A 272 3.10 -0.87 0.09
C GLY A 272 2.26 0.39 -0.10
N GLY A 273 2.68 1.51 0.48
CA GLY A 273 1.94 2.78 0.43
C GLY A 273 0.50 2.59 0.91
N TRP A 274 -0.45 2.97 0.06
CA TRP A 274 -1.89 2.80 0.28
C TRP A 274 -2.44 1.48 -0.30
N GLY A 275 -1.58 0.56 -0.66
CA GLY A 275 -1.93 -0.68 -1.35
C GLY A 275 -2.23 -1.86 -0.44
N LEU A 276 -2.59 -1.65 0.82
CA LEU A 276 -3.08 -2.70 1.71
C LEU A 276 -4.60 -2.67 1.74
N VAL A 277 -5.22 -3.71 1.20
CA VAL A 277 -6.68 -3.84 1.09
C VAL A 277 -7.22 -4.53 2.33
N CYS A 278 -8.19 -3.91 2.98
CA CYS A 278 -8.87 -4.42 4.15
C CYS A 278 -10.38 -4.51 3.87
N LEU A 279 -10.95 -5.70 3.97
CA LEU A 279 -12.38 -5.93 3.93
C LEU A 279 -12.93 -5.77 5.35
N MET A 280 -13.81 -4.78 5.54
CA MET A 280 -14.33 -4.48 6.87
C MET A 280 -15.39 -5.50 7.28
N ASN A 281 -15.30 -6.02 8.51
CA ASN A 281 -16.39 -6.82 9.05
C ASN A 281 -17.61 -5.93 9.37
N LYS A 282 -18.79 -6.54 9.38
CA LYS A 282 -20.07 -5.82 9.56
C LYS A 282 -20.26 -4.68 8.53
N ALA A 283 -19.70 -4.85 7.34
CA ALA A 283 -19.86 -3.93 6.23
C ALA A 283 -21.33 -3.73 5.90
N PRO A 284 -21.82 -2.49 5.68
CA PRO A 284 -23.20 -2.22 5.26
C PRO A 284 -23.57 -2.90 3.93
N HIS A 285 -22.60 -3.01 3.02
CA HIS A 285 -22.78 -3.57 1.68
C HIS A 285 -21.78 -4.73 1.44
N PRO A 286 -21.96 -5.89 2.14
CA PRO A 286 -20.92 -6.93 2.19
C PRO A 286 -20.65 -7.59 0.84
N ASN A 287 -21.59 -7.69 -0.08
CA ASN A 287 -21.36 -8.25 -1.40
C ASN A 287 -20.73 -7.24 -2.36
N ALA A 288 -21.11 -5.97 -2.29
CA ALA A 288 -20.48 -4.90 -3.04
C ALA A 288 -19.03 -4.68 -2.57
N ALA A 289 -18.76 -4.80 -1.26
CA ALA A 289 -17.41 -4.79 -0.71
C ALA A 289 -16.52 -5.91 -1.28
N LYS A 290 -17.02 -7.15 -1.28
CA LYS A 290 -16.32 -8.32 -1.86
C LYS A 290 -16.06 -8.12 -3.36
N LEU A 291 -17.06 -7.64 -4.09
CA LEU A 291 -16.93 -7.36 -5.52
C LEU A 291 -15.90 -6.25 -5.78
N PHE A 292 -15.90 -5.20 -4.95
CA PHE A 292 -14.90 -4.14 -5.07
C PHE A 292 -13.49 -4.64 -4.80
N VAL A 293 -13.27 -5.50 -3.81
CA VAL A 293 -11.96 -6.13 -3.57
C VAL A 293 -11.48 -6.92 -4.80
N ASN A 294 -12.37 -7.69 -5.44
CA ASN A 294 -12.04 -8.40 -6.69
C ASN A 294 -11.68 -7.44 -7.84
N TYR A 295 -12.45 -6.37 -8.03
CA TYR A 295 -12.14 -5.33 -9.02
C TYR A 295 -10.81 -4.65 -8.73
N PHE A 296 -10.60 -4.23 -7.47
CA PHE A 296 -9.41 -3.49 -7.06
C PHE A 296 -8.13 -4.31 -7.17
N ALA A 297 -8.18 -5.61 -6.80
CA ALA A 297 -7.06 -6.54 -6.96
C ALA A 297 -6.87 -6.99 -8.42
N GLY A 298 -7.87 -6.81 -9.27
CA GLY A 298 -7.80 -7.10 -10.70
C GLY A 298 -6.94 -6.08 -11.46
N ARG A 299 -6.60 -6.42 -12.71
CA ARG A 299 -5.76 -5.57 -13.56
C ARG A 299 -6.31 -4.16 -13.71
N ALA A 300 -7.62 -4.01 -14.00
CA ALA A 300 -8.25 -2.72 -14.24
C ALA A 300 -8.15 -1.78 -13.02
N GLY A 301 -8.48 -2.28 -11.83
CA GLY A 301 -8.35 -1.52 -10.58
C GLY A 301 -6.91 -1.15 -10.27
N GLN A 302 -5.97 -2.06 -10.50
CA GLN A 302 -4.55 -1.83 -10.27
C GLN A 302 -3.94 -0.84 -11.26
N GLU A 303 -4.31 -0.87 -12.54
CA GLU A 303 -3.86 0.12 -13.53
C GLU A 303 -4.29 1.54 -13.13
N VAL A 304 -5.54 1.70 -12.70
CA VAL A 304 -6.05 2.99 -12.21
C VAL A 304 -5.31 3.45 -10.96
N PHE A 305 -5.24 2.59 -9.96
CA PHE A 305 -4.74 2.97 -8.64
C PHE A 305 -3.22 3.18 -8.61
N ALA A 306 -2.45 2.29 -9.24
CA ALA A 306 -1.00 2.38 -9.28
C ALA A 306 -0.53 3.62 -10.06
N ASN A 307 -1.15 3.91 -11.21
CA ASN A 307 -0.79 5.11 -11.98
C ASN A 307 -1.17 6.40 -11.25
N ALA A 308 -2.35 6.48 -10.66
CA ALA A 308 -2.78 7.67 -9.92
C ALA A 308 -1.90 7.95 -8.68
N ASN A 309 -1.48 6.91 -7.98
CA ASN A 309 -0.62 7.03 -6.80
C ASN A 309 0.89 6.99 -7.14
N GLN A 310 1.26 6.94 -8.42
CA GLN A 310 2.65 6.83 -8.86
C GLN A 310 3.39 5.71 -8.11
N SER A 311 2.77 4.55 -8.07
CA SER A 311 3.21 3.38 -7.33
C SER A 311 3.34 2.16 -8.22
N VAL A 312 4.02 1.13 -7.75
CA VAL A 312 4.26 -0.11 -8.49
C VAL A 312 3.39 -1.21 -7.93
N SER A 313 2.53 -1.78 -8.79
CA SER A 313 1.68 -2.92 -8.44
C SER A 313 2.50 -4.20 -8.25
N LEU A 314 2.02 -5.07 -7.39
CA LEU A 314 2.49 -6.45 -7.28
C LEU A 314 1.98 -7.33 -8.41
N ARG A 315 1.06 -6.83 -9.25
CA ARG A 315 0.72 -7.51 -10.52
C ARG A 315 1.77 -7.21 -11.59
N SER A 316 2.11 -8.22 -12.37
CA SER A 316 3.09 -8.14 -13.46
C SER A 316 2.51 -7.63 -14.78
N ASP A 317 1.17 -7.61 -14.92
CA ASP A 317 0.45 -7.28 -16.16
C ASP A 317 -0.13 -5.85 -16.18
N VAL A 318 0.18 -5.02 -15.19
CA VAL A 318 -0.23 -3.60 -15.10
C VAL A 318 0.56 -2.75 -16.09
N LYS A 319 -0.16 -1.90 -16.82
CA LYS A 319 0.45 -0.89 -17.70
C LYS A 319 0.65 0.42 -16.94
N TYR A 320 1.87 0.94 -17.01
CA TYR A 320 2.22 2.18 -16.33
C TYR A 320 2.28 3.35 -17.28
N THR A 321 1.82 4.51 -16.80
CA THR A 321 1.88 5.78 -17.53
C THR A 321 2.47 6.84 -16.60
N GLY A 322 3.65 7.36 -16.95
CA GLY A 322 4.30 8.43 -16.19
C GLY A 322 4.91 8.04 -14.85
N VAL A 323 4.85 6.76 -14.46
CA VAL A 323 5.49 6.27 -13.23
C VAL A 323 7.01 6.24 -13.43
N PRO A 324 7.79 6.97 -12.62
CA PRO A 324 9.25 7.04 -12.79
C PRO A 324 9.95 5.70 -12.58
N GLY A 325 10.95 5.42 -13.41
CA GLY A 325 11.68 4.14 -13.37
C GLY A 325 12.36 3.83 -12.03
N TYR A 326 12.78 4.83 -11.27
CA TYR A 326 13.41 4.64 -9.96
C TYR A 326 12.46 4.10 -8.88
N LEU A 327 11.13 4.18 -9.10
CA LEU A 327 10.13 3.62 -8.18
C LEU A 327 9.98 2.10 -8.32
N PHE A 328 10.48 1.51 -9.40
CA PHE A 328 10.41 0.07 -9.62
C PHE A 328 11.52 -0.66 -8.85
N PRO A 329 11.18 -1.64 -8.01
CA PRO A 329 12.18 -2.45 -7.34
C PRO A 329 13.11 -3.16 -8.34
N GLN A 330 14.41 -3.03 -8.14
CA GLN A 330 15.44 -3.60 -9.00
C GLN A 330 15.93 -4.94 -8.46
N ARG A 331 16.09 -5.91 -9.36
CA ARG A 331 16.61 -7.24 -9.01
C ARG A 331 18.03 -7.13 -8.45
N GLY A 332 18.33 -7.81 -7.36
CA GLY A 332 19.65 -7.81 -6.73
C GLY A 332 19.94 -6.61 -5.81
N THR A 333 19.05 -5.64 -5.73
CA THR A 333 19.16 -4.54 -4.75
C THR A 333 18.69 -5.00 -3.38
N LYS A 334 19.42 -4.61 -2.31
CA LYS A 334 18.97 -4.80 -0.93
C LYS A 334 17.91 -3.78 -0.56
N TYR A 335 16.81 -4.28 -0.06
CA TYR A 335 15.71 -3.45 0.43
C TYR A 335 15.37 -3.77 1.88
N ILE A 336 14.88 -2.76 2.60
CA ILE A 336 14.08 -2.92 3.80
C ILE A 336 12.64 -2.63 3.40
N ASP A 337 11.78 -3.63 3.53
CA ASP A 337 10.36 -3.50 3.23
C ASP A 337 9.63 -2.98 4.46
N THR A 338 9.25 -1.70 4.43
CA THR A 338 8.62 -1.02 5.57
C THR A 338 7.12 -1.35 5.72
N SER A 339 6.55 -2.11 4.80
CA SER A 339 5.17 -2.58 4.88
C SER A 339 5.06 -4.08 5.18
N ASP A 340 6.19 -4.79 5.25
CA ASP A 340 6.24 -6.19 5.63
C ASP A 340 5.67 -6.40 7.05
N TRP A 341 4.89 -7.45 7.25
CA TRP A 341 4.24 -7.76 8.52
C TRP A 341 5.20 -7.72 9.71
N LYS A 342 6.33 -8.44 9.59
CA LYS A 342 7.30 -8.54 10.67
C LYS A 342 8.00 -7.21 10.94
N PHE A 343 8.29 -6.45 9.87
CA PHE A 343 8.81 -5.11 10.03
C PHE A 343 7.82 -4.23 10.82
N VAL A 344 6.55 -4.23 10.45
CA VAL A 344 5.53 -3.34 11.04
C VAL A 344 5.24 -3.73 12.49
N THR A 345 4.97 -5.00 12.76
CA THR A 345 4.46 -5.44 14.06
C THR A 345 5.53 -5.64 15.12
N GLU A 346 6.74 -6.04 14.73
CA GLU A 346 7.83 -6.30 15.67
C GLU A 346 8.86 -5.14 15.66
N THR A 347 9.39 -4.83 14.47
CA THR A 347 10.54 -3.93 14.35
C THR A 347 10.14 -2.47 14.47
N HIS A 348 9.15 -2.03 13.68
CA HIS A 348 8.72 -0.63 13.66
C HIS A 348 8.12 -0.24 15.00
N GLN A 349 7.23 -1.03 15.55
CA GLN A 349 6.60 -0.73 16.85
C GLN A 349 7.63 -0.60 17.99
N ALA A 350 8.59 -1.54 18.07
CA ALA A 350 9.65 -1.49 19.07
C ALA A 350 10.62 -0.31 18.86
N THR A 351 10.90 0.04 17.61
CA THR A 351 11.80 1.15 17.27
C THR A 351 11.12 2.49 17.52
N GLN A 352 9.83 2.60 17.22
CA GLN A 352 9.05 3.81 17.47
C GLN A 352 9.08 4.22 18.96
N ALA A 353 8.93 3.28 19.87
CA ALA A 353 9.04 3.56 21.31
C ALA A 353 10.42 4.12 21.69
N LYS A 354 11.49 3.59 21.09
CA LYS A 354 12.85 4.08 21.30
C LYS A 354 13.08 5.47 20.69
N VAL A 355 12.54 5.73 19.51
CA VAL A 355 12.59 7.07 18.88
C VAL A 355 11.86 8.09 19.75
N GLN A 356 10.67 7.76 20.25
CA GLN A 356 9.94 8.62 21.19
C GLN A 356 10.77 8.97 22.42
N ALA A 357 11.39 7.97 23.06
CA ALA A 357 12.25 8.21 24.22
C ALA A 357 13.46 9.09 23.91
N LEU A 358 14.06 8.97 22.72
CA LEU A 358 15.17 9.83 22.28
C LEU A 358 14.76 11.28 22.04
N LEU A 359 13.52 11.51 21.62
CA LEU A 359 12.99 12.85 21.33
C LEU A 359 12.42 13.56 22.56
N GLY A 360 12.35 12.87 23.70
CA GLY A 360 11.98 13.46 24.99
C GLY A 360 10.47 13.64 25.19
N ASN A 361 9.67 12.79 24.56
CA ASN A 361 8.20 12.76 24.72
C ASN A 361 7.73 11.48 25.40
#